data_9a2544f55946afa7ba7806d73593b259
#
_entry.id   9a2544f55946afa7ba7806d73593b259
#
_cell.length_a   1.000
_cell.length_b   1.000
_cell.length_c   1.000
_cell.angle_alpha   90.00
_cell.angle_beta   90.00
_cell.angle_gamma   90.00
#
_symmetry.space_group_name_H-M   'P 1'
#
loop_
_entity.id
_entity.type
_entity.pdbx_description
1 polymer ?
#
loop_
_entity_poly.entity_id
_entity_poly.type
_entity_poly.pdbx_seq_one_letter_code
_entity_poly.pdbx_strand_id
1 'polypeptide(L)'
;IISEDGIVVTNNHVIEGADEITVILNDETEFTAELLGRDPKADIAVLKIDPKNKKLTYVGWGDSDKMRVGDWSIAIGNPLGLGGTVTAGIISAISRDLGSGPYVKFLQTDASINRGNSGGPLFNLDGEVIGINTAIVSQTGGSIGLGFAIPANSAKKIVQQLKDFGKTKRGWLGVQIQPVTKDFAE
;
A
#
# COMPACT_ATOMS: atom_id res chain seq x y z
N ILE A 1 3.55 8.42 -6.58
CA ILE A 1 4.06 8.31 -7.97
C ILE A 1 5.29 7.44 -7.92
N ILE A 2 5.36 6.43 -8.81
CA ILE A 2 6.44 5.44 -8.85
C ILE A 2 7.25 5.46 -10.17
N SER A 3 6.91 6.36 -11.09
CA SER A 3 7.63 6.54 -12.35
C SER A 3 7.43 7.94 -12.91
N GLU A 4 8.40 8.40 -13.69
CA GLU A 4 8.37 9.73 -14.32
C GLU A 4 7.26 9.88 -15.38
N ASP A 5 6.80 8.77 -15.94
CA ASP A 5 5.70 8.73 -16.90
C ASP A 5 4.31 8.80 -16.24
N GLY A 6 4.23 8.94 -14.92
CA GLY A 6 2.99 9.23 -14.19
C GLY A 6 2.22 8.01 -13.72
N ILE A 7 2.88 6.91 -13.40
CA ILE A 7 2.23 5.78 -12.70
C ILE A 7 2.08 6.12 -11.22
N VAL A 8 0.85 5.99 -10.73
CA VAL A 8 0.48 6.24 -9.34
C VAL A 8 -0.07 4.96 -8.73
N VAL A 9 0.37 4.64 -7.52
CA VAL A 9 -0.12 3.51 -6.75
C VAL A 9 -0.89 4.03 -5.55
N THR A 10 -2.04 3.43 -5.28
CA THR A 10 -2.89 3.71 -4.13
C THR A 10 -3.61 2.44 -3.66
N ASN A 11 -4.44 2.52 -2.62
CA ASN A 11 -5.31 1.41 -2.25
C ASN A 11 -6.58 1.37 -3.11
N ASN A 12 -7.12 0.16 -3.31
CA ASN A 12 -8.40 -0.02 -3.98
C ASN A 12 -9.54 0.69 -3.25
N HIS A 13 -9.60 0.58 -1.91
CA HIS A 13 -10.68 1.20 -1.13
C HIS A 13 -10.67 2.73 -1.20
N VAL A 14 -9.54 3.38 -1.54
CA VAL A 14 -9.45 4.84 -1.70
C VAL A 14 -10.21 5.31 -2.94
N ILE A 15 -10.23 4.50 -3.98
CA ILE A 15 -10.87 4.85 -5.27
C ILE A 15 -12.19 4.12 -5.50
N GLU A 16 -12.62 3.29 -4.56
CA GLU A 16 -13.83 2.49 -4.73
C GLU A 16 -15.07 3.37 -4.83
N GLY A 17 -15.87 3.15 -5.88
CA GLY A 17 -17.08 3.91 -6.15
C GLY A 17 -16.85 5.33 -6.71
N ALA A 18 -15.61 5.71 -7.04
CA ALA A 18 -15.34 6.99 -7.66
C ALA A 18 -15.63 6.94 -9.17
N ASP A 19 -16.39 7.92 -9.66
CA ASP A 19 -16.65 8.13 -11.10
C ASP A 19 -15.46 8.84 -11.77
N GLU A 20 -14.79 9.72 -11.05
CA GLU A 20 -13.62 10.46 -11.50
C GLU A 20 -12.55 10.47 -10.41
N ILE A 21 -11.29 10.35 -10.80
CA ILE A 21 -10.15 10.35 -9.89
C ILE A 21 -9.22 11.48 -10.28
N THR A 22 -8.91 12.35 -9.32
CA THR A 22 -7.96 13.45 -9.48
C THR A 22 -6.73 13.20 -8.59
N VAL A 23 -5.55 13.30 -9.17
CA VAL A 23 -4.27 13.30 -8.44
C VAL A 23 -3.81 14.75 -8.28
N ILE A 24 -3.68 15.19 -7.03
CA ILE A 24 -3.23 16.53 -6.68
C ILE A 24 -1.80 16.44 -6.16
N LEU A 25 -0.87 17.17 -6.79
CA LEU A 25 0.52 17.23 -6.36
C LEU A 25 0.70 18.24 -5.20
N ASN A 26 1.88 18.22 -4.59
CA ASN A 26 2.20 19.12 -3.47
C ASN A 26 2.21 20.62 -3.86
N ASP A 27 2.37 20.92 -5.14
CA ASP A 27 2.29 22.27 -5.70
C ASP A 27 0.88 22.62 -6.22
N GLU A 28 -0.13 21.90 -5.76
CA GLU A 28 -1.55 22.07 -6.10
C GLU A 28 -1.88 21.79 -7.59
N THR A 29 -0.93 21.26 -8.36
CA THR A 29 -1.22 20.84 -9.74
C THR A 29 -2.12 19.61 -9.74
N GLU A 30 -3.22 19.69 -10.47
CA GLU A 30 -4.21 18.63 -10.60
C GLU A 30 -4.07 17.87 -11.91
N PHE A 31 -4.21 16.56 -11.85
CA PHE A 31 -4.26 15.67 -13.00
C PHE A 31 -5.45 14.75 -12.89
N THR A 32 -6.26 14.68 -13.93
CA THR A 32 -7.24 13.58 -14.07
C THR A 32 -6.47 12.28 -14.23
N ALA A 33 -6.82 11.28 -13.46
CA ALA A 33 -6.16 9.98 -13.47
C ALA A 33 -7.02 8.94 -14.15
N GLU A 34 -6.40 8.13 -15.00
CA GLU A 34 -6.99 6.95 -15.60
C GLU A 34 -6.73 5.74 -14.69
N LEU A 35 -7.72 4.90 -14.46
CA LEU A 35 -7.57 3.63 -13.75
C LEU A 35 -6.98 2.58 -14.71
N LEU A 36 -5.71 2.20 -14.53
CA LEU A 36 -5.09 1.11 -15.27
C LEU A 36 -5.59 -0.26 -14.79
N GLY A 37 -5.82 -0.40 -13.49
CA GLY A 37 -6.35 -1.64 -12.92
C GLY A 37 -6.39 -1.61 -11.41
N ARG A 38 -7.16 -2.53 -10.83
CA ARG A 38 -7.29 -2.68 -9.38
C ARG A 38 -7.39 -4.12 -8.95
N ASP A 39 -6.96 -4.38 -7.73
CA ASP A 39 -7.05 -5.67 -7.06
C ASP A 39 -7.69 -5.51 -5.68
N PRO A 40 -9.01 -5.70 -5.56
CA PRO A 40 -9.71 -5.60 -4.28
C PRO A 40 -9.22 -6.58 -3.22
N LYS A 41 -8.72 -7.76 -3.63
CA LYS A 41 -8.24 -8.80 -2.69
C LYS A 41 -6.91 -8.45 -2.03
N ALA A 42 -6.10 -7.63 -2.68
CA ALA A 42 -4.84 -7.13 -2.15
C ALA A 42 -4.91 -5.64 -1.78
N ASP A 43 -6.07 -5.02 -1.99
CA ASP A 43 -6.33 -3.60 -1.74
C ASP A 43 -5.32 -2.66 -2.44
N ILE A 44 -5.01 -2.94 -3.72
CA ILE A 44 -4.12 -2.11 -4.54
C ILE A 44 -4.85 -1.63 -5.79
N ALA A 45 -4.63 -0.37 -6.14
CA ALA A 45 -5.01 0.22 -7.42
C ALA A 45 -3.82 0.91 -8.08
N VAL A 46 -3.80 0.89 -9.40
CA VAL A 46 -2.80 1.56 -10.23
C VAL A 46 -3.49 2.55 -11.15
N LEU A 47 -3.05 3.79 -11.05
CA LEU A 47 -3.56 4.89 -11.84
C LEU A 47 -2.48 5.41 -12.78
N LYS A 48 -2.91 6.07 -13.83
CA LYS A 48 -2.05 6.78 -14.79
C LYS A 48 -2.48 8.23 -14.86
N ILE A 49 -1.53 9.14 -14.69
CA ILE A 49 -1.69 10.56 -15.00
C ILE A 49 -0.84 10.90 -16.23
N ASP A 50 -1.29 11.86 -17.03
CA ASP A 50 -0.49 12.42 -18.11
C ASP A 50 0.31 13.62 -17.56
N PRO A 51 1.63 13.47 -17.40
CA PRO A 51 2.46 14.55 -16.87
C PRO A 51 2.57 15.75 -17.81
N LYS A 52 2.16 15.62 -19.06
CA LYS A 52 2.36 16.63 -20.12
C LYS A 52 3.84 17.05 -20.16
N ASN A 53 4.12 18.30 -19.82
CA ASN A 53 5.48 18.85 -19.80
C ASN A 53 6.07 18.98 -18.38
N LYS A 54 5.34 18.46 -17.36
CA LYS A 54 5.80 18.54 -15.97
C LYS A 54 6.71 17.37 -15.64
N LYS A 55 7.88 17.68 -15.11
CA LYS A 55 8.77 16.66 -14.55
C LYS A 55 8.18 16.17 -13.22
N LEU A 56 7.78 14.91 -13.17
CA LEU A 56 7.27 14.29 -11.95
C LEU A 56 8.43 13.78 -11.08
N THR A 57 8.33 14.07 -9.79
CA THR A 57 9.17 13.40 -8.79
C THR A 57 8.52 12.07 -8.44
N TYR A 58 9.29 11.00 -8.47
CA TYR A 58 8.83 9.67 -8.15
C TYR A 58 9.72 9.00 -7.10
N VAL A 59 9.19 7.96 -6.45
CA VAL A 59 9.89 7.21 -5.41
C VAL A 59 10.25 5.81 -5.89
N GLY A 60 11.39 5.31 -5.39
CA GLY A 60 11.86 3.96 -5.67
C GLY A 60 11.27 2.94 -4.69
N TRP A 61 11.19 1.69 -5.14
CA TRP A 61 10.82 0.56 -4.32
C TRP A 61 12.04 0.03 -3.55
N GLY A 62 11.88 -0.12 -2.24
CA GLY A 62 12.79 -0.86 -1.39
C GLY A 62 12.51 -2.38 -1.40
N ASP A 63 13.30 -3.10 -0.65
CA ASP A 63 13.16 -4.54 -0.45
C ASP A 63 12.52 -4.81 0.93
N SER A 64 11.20 -5.06 0.93
CA SER A 64 10.46 -5.30 2.16
C SER A 64 10.84 -6.60 2.87
N ASP A 65 11.45 -7.57 2.17
CA ASP A 65 11.85 -8.84 2.76
C ASP A 65 13.14 -8.71 3.62
N LYS A 66 13.87 -7.59 3.47
CA LYS A 66 15.03 -7.26 4.30
C LYS A 66 14.66 -6.53 5.59
N MET A 67 13.42 -6.06 5.72
CA MET A 67 12.98 -5.33 6.92
C MET A 67 12.92 -6.27 8.12
N ARG A 68 13.35 -5.74 9.26
CA ARG A 68 13.37 -6.44 10.55
C ARG A 68 12.51 -5.70 11.56
N VAL A 69 12.00 -6.40 12.53
CA VAL A 69 11.39 -5.79 13.72
C VAL A 69 12.42 -4.89 14.40
N GLY A 70 12.03 -3.65 14.68
CA GLY A 70 12.87 -2.59 15.23
C GLY A 70 13.49 -1.65 14.19
N ASP A 71 13.47 -1.97 12.90
CA ASP A 71 13.94 -1.04 11.87
C ASP A 71 13.00 0.16 11.77
N TRP A 72 13.56 1.35 11.60
CA TRP A 72 12.79 2.58 11.44
C TRP A 72 11.91 2.56 10.21
N SER A 73 10.73 3.14 10.33
CA SER A 73 9.78 3.34 9.24
C SER A 73 9.19 4.74 9.30
N ILE A 74 8.96 5.34 8.13
CA ILE A 74 8.40 6.68 7.97
C ILE A 74 7.17 6.57 7.09
N ALA A 75 6.00 6.93 7.63
CA ALA A 75 4.75 6.96 6.87
C ALA A 75 4.48 8.39 6.40
N ILE A 76 4.13 8.53 5.13
CA ILE A 76 3.73 9.81 4.54
C ILE A 76 2.32 9.68 3.98
N GLY A 77 1.50 10.70 4.21
CA GLY A 77 0.14 10.75 3.72
C GLY A 77 -0.44 12.15 3.84
N ASN A 78 -1.74 12.25 3.58
CA ASN A 78 -2.49 13.51 3.71
C ASN A 78 -3.73 13.28 4.59
N PRO A 79 -3.56 13.02 5.90
CA PRO A 79 -4.66 12.77 6.80
C PRO A 79 -5.58 13.99 6.89
N LEU A 80 -6.87 13.76 6.73
CA LEU A 80 -7.93 14.76 6.80
C LEU A 80 -7.84 15.89 5.75
N GLY A 81 -6.99 15.74 4.71
CA GLY A 81 -6.80 16.77 3.69
C GLY A 81 -6.03 18.01 4.18
N LEU A 82 -5.32 17.91 5.31
CA LEU A 82 -4.60 19.03 5.92
C LEU A 82 -3.22 19.31 5.30
N GLY A 83 -2.88 18.62 4.22
CA GLY A 83 -1.57 18.67 3.58
C GLY A 83 -0.68 17.47 3.97
N GLY A 84 0.50 17.39 3.36
CA GLY A 84 1.44 16.30 3.59
C GLY A 84 1.82 16.16 5.08
N THR A 85 1.58 14.99 5.63
CA THR A 85 1.93 14.65 7.02
C THR A 85 2.94 13.52 7.03
N VAL A 86 3.96 13.66 7.86
CA VAL A 86 5.01 12.66 8.07
C VAL A 86 4.93 12.15 9.50
N THR A 87 4.86 10.84 9.67
CA THR A 87 4.97 10.18 10.97
C THR A 87 6.09 9.15 10.94
N ALA A 88 6.77 8.95 12.06
CA ALA A 88 7.85 7.99 12.18
C ALA A 88 7.54 6.99 13.30
N GLY A 89 8.05 5.79 13.14
CA GLY A 89 7.98 4.69 14.09
C GLY A 89 8.90 3.58 13.65
N ILE A 90 8.63 2.36 14.08
CA ILE A 90 9.42 1.18 13.74
C ILE A 90 8.54 0.12 13.09
N ILE A 91 9.16 -0.83 12.44
CA ILE A 91 8.50 -2.10 12.08
C ILE A 91 8.29 -2.89 13.37
N SER A 92 7.03 -3.00 13.80
CA SER A 92 6.65 -3.66 15.05
C SER A 92 6.47 -5.18 14.86
N ALA A 93 6.11 -5.61 13.66
CA ALA A 93 6.01 -7.01 13.27
C ALA A 93 6.06 -7.17 11.75
N ILE A 94 6.42 -8.37 11.30
CA ILE A 94 6.38 -8.79 9.89
C ILE A 94 5.37 -9.92 9.72
N SER A 95 4.88 -10.09 8.49
CA SER A 95 3.99 -11.19 8.10
C SER A 95 2.68 -11.28 8.92
N ARG A 96 2.12 -10.14 9.34
CA ARG A 96 0.84 -10.12 10.07
C ARG A 96 -0.32 -10.52 9.18
N ASP A 97 -1.14 -11.43 9.70
CA ASP A 97 -2.42 -11.83 9.11
C ASP A 97 -3.55 -11.06 9.80
N LEU A 98 -4.31 -10.30 9.03
CA LEU A 98 -5.45 -9.52 9.52
C LEU A 98 -6.79 -10.21 9.23
N GLY A 99 -6.77 -11.45 8.72
CA GLY A 99 -7.98 -12.14 8.29
C GLY A 99 -8.60 -11.57 6.99
N SER A 100 -7.89 -10.68 6.30
CA SER A 100 -8.35 -10.05 5.04
C SER A 100 -8.20 -10.97 3.83
N GLY A 101 -7.91 -12.26 4.05
CA GLY A 101 -7.68 -13.26 3.00
C GLY A 101 -6.21 -13.65 2.85
N PRO A 102 -5.93 -14.65 2.00
CA PRO A 102 -4.61 -15.29 1.94
C PRO A 102 -3.57 -14.52 1.11
N TYR A 103 -3.93 -13.36 0.54
CA TYR A 103 -3.14 -12.74 -0.52
C TYR A 103 -2.08 -11.76 -0.02
N VAL A 104 -2.25 -11.21 1.19
CA VAL A 104 -1.31 -10.23 1.76
C VAL A 104 -1.00 -10.59 3.20
N LYS A 105 0.28 -10.60 3.52
CA LYS A 105 0.80 -10.61 4.88
C LYS A 105 1.43 -9.24 5.13
N PHE A 106 0.93 -8.51 6.11
CA PHE A 106 1.25 -7.10 6.30
C PHE A 106 2.54 -6.88 7.10
N LEU A 107 3.22 -5.75 6.83
CA LEU A 107 4.12 -5.13 7.77
C LEU A 107 3.30 -4.38 8.81
N GLN A 108 3.63 -4.54 10.08
CA GLN A 108 3.05 -3.75 11.17
C GLN A 108 4.02 -2.64 11.56
N THR A 109 3.52 -1.43 11.78
CA THR A 109 4.30 -0.29 12.27
C THR A 109 3.55 0.45 13.38
N ASP A 110 4.27 1.08 14.28
CA ASP A 110 3.73 2.01 15.27
C ASP A 110 3.82 3.48 14.82
N ALA A 111 4.43 3.75 13.64
CA ALA A 111 4.24 5.04 12.98
C ALA A 111 2.74 5.34 12.88
N SER A 112 2.34 6.53 13.28
CA SER A 112 0.91 6.89 13.37
C SER A 112 0.26 6.88 11.99
N ILE A 113 -0.57 5.87 11.73
CA ILE A 113 -1.42 5.77 10.54
C ILE A 113 -2.84 6.20 10.93
N ASN A 114 -3.40 7.13 10.18
CA ASN A 114 -4.77 7.62 10.34
C ASN A 114 -5.47 7.67 8.98
N ARG A 115 -6.77 7.98 8.95
CA ARG A 115 -7.49 8.21 7.70
C ARG A 115 -6.79 9.28 6.87
N GLY A 116 -6.53 8.98 5.58
CA GLY A 116 -5.79 9.83 4.65
C GLY A 116 -4.33 9.42 4.44
N ASN A 117 -3.78 8.49 5.25
CA ASN A 117 -2.50 7.86 4.97
C ASN A 117 -2.64 6.62 4.07
N SER A 118 -3.85 6.07 3.92
CA SER A 118 -4.13 4.92 3.04
C SER A 118 -3.71 5.20 1.60
N GLY A 119 -3.01 4.26 0.99
CA GLY A 119 -2.43 4.40 -0.35
C GLY A 119 -1.09 5.14 -0.39
N GLY A 120 -0.73 5.84 0.69
CA GLY A 120 0.56 6.50 0.84
C GLY A 120 1.70 5.52 1.13
N PRO A 121 2.95 5.97 0.93
CA PRO A 121 4.12 5.14 1.14
C PRO A 121 4.49 4.99 2.62
N LEU A 122 5.01 3.81 2.95
CA LEU A 122 5.85 3.56 4.11
C LEU A 122 7.29 3.44 3.63
N PHE A 123 8.18 4.28 4.15
CA PHE A 123 9.59 4.34 3.77
C PHE A 123 10.51 3.70 4.81
N ASN A 124 11.67 3.23 4.36
CA ASN A 124 12.85 3.03 5.21
C ASN A 124 13.65 4.34 5.37
N LEU A 125 14.77 4.30 6.09
CA LEU A 125 15.66 5.47 6.25
C LEU A 125 16.47 5.82 5.00
N ASP A 126 16.54 4.92 4.02
CA ASP A 126 17.18 5.17 2.73
C ASP A 126 16.26 5.90 1.74
N GLY A 127 15.01 6.21 2.16
CA GLY A 127 14.01 6.87 1.31
C GLY A 127 13.37 5.95 0.28
N GLU A 128 13.45 4.64 0.47
CA GLU A 128 12.83 3.64 -0.40
C GLU A 128 11.49 3.18 0.16
N VAL A 129 10.50 2.95 -0.70
CA VAL A 129 9.18 2.46 -0.33
C VAL A 129 9.25 0.99 0.05
N ILE A 130 9.05 0.67 1.32
CA ILE A 130 9.00 -0.68 1.87
C ILE A 130 7.57 -1.22 2.01
N GLY A 131 6.56 -0.34 1.90
CA GLY A 131 5.16 -0.74 1.96
C GLY A 131 4.20 0.34 1.52
N ILE A 132 2.94 -0.05 1.33
CA ILE A 132 1.80 0.85 1.06
C ILE A 132 0.91 0.84 2.31
N ASN A 133 0.77 1.99 2.96
CA ASN A 133 -0.11 2.13 4.13
C ASN A 133 -1.54 1.79 3.73
N THR A 134 -2.23 0.93 4.50
CA THR A 134 -3.55 0.47 4.08
C THR A 134 -4.57 0.40 5.21
N ALA A 135 -4.20 -0.04 6.40
CA ALA A 135 -5.15 -0.30 7.47
C ALA A 135 -4.60 0.08 8.84
N ILE A 136 -5.52 0.29 9.78
CA ILE A 136 -5.24 0.35 11.21
C ILE A 136 -6.18 -0.61 11.95
N VAL A 137 -5.73 -1.14 13.08
CA VAL A 137 -6.63 -1.71 14.09
C VAL A 137 -6.85 -0.63 15.13
N SER A 138 -8.10 -0.21 15.29
CA SER A 138 -8.47 0.86 16.22
C SER A 138 -9.94 0.74 16.62
N GLN A 139 -10.25 0.98 17.89
CA GLN A 139 -11.62 1.05 18.38
C GLN A 139 -12.25 2.42 18.14
N THR A 140 -11.43 3.46 18.06
CA THR A 140 -11.87 4.87 17.97
C THR A 140 -11.70 5.46 16.56
N GLY A 141 -11.04 4.72 15.66
CA GLY A 141 -10.70 5.19 14.31
C GLY A 141 -9.40 5.99 14.22
N GLY A 142 -8.75 6.30 15.34
CA GLY A 142 -7.44 6.95 15.40
C GLY A 142 -6.32 5.94 15.63
N SER A 143 -5.07 6.36 15.39
CA SER A 143 -3.89 5.52 15.61
C SER A 143 -3.70 5.17 17.09
N ILE A 144 -3.47 3.91 17.37
CA ILE A 144 -3.08 3.39 18.68
C ILE A 144 -1.74 2.62 18.60
N GLY A 145 -0.93 2.88 17.56
CA GLY A 145 0.33 2.17 17.33
C GLY A 145 0.17 0.83 16.60
N LEU A 146 -0.98 0.57 16.00
CA LEU A 146 -1.28 -0.64 15.23
C LEU A 146 -1.62 -0.27 13.78
N GLY A 147 -0.61 0.20 13.05
CA GLY A 147 -0.67 0.50 11.62
C GLY A 147 -0.16 -0.68 10.79
N PHE A 148 -0.71 -0.83 9.58
CA PHE A 148 -0.41 -1.94 8.67
C PHE A 148 -0.16 -1.44 7.26
N ALA A 149 0.86 -2.00 6.62
CA ALA A 149 1.21 -1.69 5.26
C ALA A 149 1.36 -2.98 4.43
N ILE A 150 0.93 -2.92 3.17
CA ILE A 150 1.17 -3.98 2.19
C ILE A 150 2.66 -3.97 1.85
N PRO A 151 3.42 -5.07 2.02
CA PRO A 151 4.85 -5.10 1.75
C PRO A 151 5.16 -4.74 0.29
N ALA A 152 6.23 -3.97 0.07
CA ALA A 152 6.65 -3.50 -1.24
C ALA A 152 6.85 -4.64 -2.25
N ASN A 153 7.48 -5.76 -1.83
CA ASN A 153 7.73 -6.90 -2.73
C ASN A 153 6.42 -7.58 -3.19
N SER A 154 5.38 -7.58 -2.35
CA SER A 154 4.03 -8.02 -2.75
C SER A 154 3.36 -7.00 -3.66
N ALA A 155 3.42 -5.72 -3.30
CA ALA A 155 2.83 -4.63 -4.07
C ALA A 155 3.43 -4.54 -5.49
N LYS A 156 4.76 -4.62 -5.64
CA LYS A 156 5.45 -4.59 -6.96
C LYS A 156 4.90 -5.63 -7.93
N LYS A 157 4.71 -6.88 -7.46
CA LYS A 157 4.20 -7.97 -8.31
C LYS A 157 2.78 -7.70 -8.78
N ILE A 158 1.94 -7.14 -7.90
CA ILE A 158 0.55 -6.80 -8.21
C ILE A 158 0.51 -5.60 -9.17
N VAL A 159 1.23 -4.54 -8.85
CA VAL A 159 1.34 -3.31 -9.66
C VAL A 159 1.77 -3.63 -11.09
N GLN A 160 2.77 -4.50 -11.26
CA GLN A 160 3.21 -4.91 -12.59
C GLN A 160 2.09 -5.61 -13.37
N GLN A 161 1.36 -6.54 -12.74
CA GLN A 161 0.24 -7.22 -13.41
C GLN A 161 -0.92 -6.26 -13.74
N LEU A 162 -1.21 -5.31 -12.86
CA LEU A 162 -2.25 -4.30 -13.12
C LEU A 162 -1.87 -3.39 -14.28
N LYS A 163 -0.60 -3.00 -14.40
CA LYS A 163 -0.08 -2.25 -15.56
C LYS A 163 -0.19 -3.03 -16.86
N ASP A 164 0.21 -4.30 -16.84
CA ASP A 164 0.33 -5.11 -18.07
C ASP A 164 -1.02 -5.66 -18.54
N PHE A 165 -1.95 -5.95 -17.62
CA PHE A 165 -3.17 -6.70 -17.91
C PHE A 165 -4.45 -6.06 -17.38
N GLY A 166 -4.38 -4.96 -16.65
CA GLY A 166 -5.53 -4.33 -15.98
C GLY A 166 -6.10 -5.14 -14.81
N LYS A 167 -5.59 -6.34 -14.57
CA LYS A 167 -6.06 -7.26 -13.52
C LYS A 167 -4.95 -8.19 -13.04
N THR A 168 -5.08 -8.67 -11.80
CA THR A 168 -4.20 -9.72 -11.27
C THR A 168 -4.62 -11.10 -11.78
N LYS A 169 -3.63 -11.88 -12.18
CA LYS A 169 -3.79 -13.29 -12.54
C LYS A 169 -3.41 -14.16 -11.35
N ARG A 170 -4.34 -14.98 -10.88
CA ARG A 170 -4.12 -15.94 -9.78
C ARG A 170 -4.37 -17.34 -10.28
N GLY A 171 -3.50 -18.27 -9.89
CA GLY A 171 -3.68 -19.70 -10.16
C GLY A 171 -4.79 -20.27 -9.27
N TRP A 172 -5.50 -21.26 -9.78
CA TRP A 172 -6.43 -22.09 -9.03
C TRP A 172 -5.79 -23.44 -8.77
N LEU A 173 -5.53 -23.76 -7.49
CA LEU A 173 -4.89 -25.03 -7.13
C LEU A 173 -5.89 -26.18 -6.96
N GLY A 174 -7.18 -25.85 -6.76
CA GLY A 174 -8.24 -26.85 -6.65
C GLY A 174 -8.15 -27.74 -5.41
N VAL A 175 -7.59 -27.21 -4.32
CA VAL A 175 -7.45 -27.94 -3.04
C VAL A 175 -8.31 -27.28 -1.96
N GLN A 176 -8.77 -28.09 -1.03
CA GLN A 176 -9.38 -27.63 0.21
C GLN A 176 -8.32 -27.69 1.31
N ILE A 177 -8.07 -26.56 1.97
CA ILE A 177 -7.08 -26.46 3.04
C ILE A 177 -7.82 -26.51 4.37
N GLN A 178 -7.28 -27.29 5.32
CA GLN A 178 -7.73 -27.28 6.72
C GLN A 178 -6.51 -27.04 7.64
N PRO A 179 -6.71 -26.40 8.81
CA PRO A 179 -5.65 -26.26 9.80
C PRO A 179 -5.15 -27.64 10.26
N VAL A 180 -3.84 -27.80 10.38
CA VAL A 180 -3.25 -28.96 11.05
C VAL A 180 -3.40 -28.74 12.55
N THR A 181 -4.30 -29.50 13.17
CA THR A 181 -4.43 -29.51 14.63
C THR A 181 -3.42 -30.49 15.23
N LYS A 182 -3.21 -30.42 16.56
CA LYS A 182 -2.31 -31.37 17.25
C LYS A 182 -2.71 -32.82 17.02
N ASP A 183 -4.00 -33.08 16.94
CA ASP A 183 -4.56 -34.44 16.73
C ASP A 183 -4.29 -35.00 15.33
N PHE A 184 -3.93 -34.14 14.36
CA PHE A 184 -3.52 -34.54 13.01
C PHE A 184 -2.00 -34.58 12.82
N ALA A 185 -1.23 -34.14 13.83
CA ALA A 185 0.23 -34.08 13.76
C ALA A 185 0.89 -35.30 14.43
N GLU A 186 0.10 -36.19 15.06
CA GLU A 186 0.50 -37.50 15.57
C GLU A 186 0.22 -38.59 14.50
#